data_d5d9851a64a89acb749f2089eaea8e8d
#
_entry.id   d5d9851a64a89acb749f2089eaea8e8d
#
_cell.length_a   1.000
_cell.length_b   1.000
_cell.length_c   1.000
_cell.angle_alpha   90.00
_cell.angle_beta   90.00
_cell.angle_gamma   90.00
#
_symmetry.space_group_name_H-M   'P 1'
#
loop_
_entity.id
_entity.type
_entity.pdbx_description
1 polymer ?
#
loop_
_entity_poly.entity_id
_entity_poly.type
_entity_poly.pdbx_seq_one_letter_code
_entity_poly.pdbx_strand_id
1 'polypeptide(L)'
;LKKEKEQYNITTNKEIESCIVITGDILHSKTELLPECIELTRQFLTELCKLMPTIIIAGNHDLNINNEQRLDGLTPIVNGVPKELPLYYFDKSGLYYFSNVIFSVVSVRDYLIIDPEEILNSHNKLKICLYHGRVNGAELFNKTLIDGEINKKTNKTITKESFNGYDYVLMGDIHKYQF
;
A
#
# COMPACT_ATOMS: atom_id res chain seq x y z
N LEU A 1 -30.99 6.98 -3.69
CA LEU A 1 -30.33 5.94 -2.93
C LEU A 1 -28.81 6.25 -2.95
N LYS A 2 -28.33 6.98 -1.93
CA LYS A 2 -26.91 7.17 -1.67
C LYS A 2 -26.35 5.81 -1.23
N LYS A 3 -25.60 5.12 -2.10
CA LYS A 3 -24.68 4.09 -1.66
C LYS A 3 -23.61 4.79 -0.83
N GLU A 4 -23.62 4.56 0.47
CA GLU A 4 -22.56 4.95 1.38
C GLU A 4 -21.23 4.44 0.83
N LYS A 5 -20.28 5.36 0.71
CA LYS A 5 -18.90 5.02 0.43
C LYS A 5 -18.41 4.24 1.66
N GLU A 6 -18.27 2.93 1.57
CA GLU A 6 -17.46 2.17 2.52
C GLU A 6 -16.01 2.65 2.36
N GLN A 7 -15.70 3.71 3.06
CA GLN A 7 -14.34 4.15 3.27
C GLN A 7 -13.78 3.25 4.36
N TYR A 8 -12.87 2.36 4.01
CA TYR A 8 -12.18 1.54 4.99
C TYR A 8 -11.31 2.44 5.86
N ASN A 9 -11.85 2.85 7.00
CA ASN A 9 -11.16 3.69 7.96
C ASN A 9 -10.84 2.83 9.19
N ILE A 10 -9.58 2.46 9.35
CA ILE A 10 -9.11 1.97 10.64
C ILE A 10 -8.69 3.20 11.42
N THR A 11 -9.34 3.44 12.55
CA THR A 11 -8.97 4.52 13.46
C THR A 11 -8.40 3.91 14.73
N THR A 12 -7.19 4.28 15.08
CA THR A 12 -6.56 3.91 16.34
C THR A 12 -6.00 5.14 17.04
N ASN A 13 -6.15 5.20 18.36
CA ASN A 13 -5.54 6.24 19.18
C ASN A 13 -4.04 5.98 19.46
N LYS A 14 -3.48 4.93 18.86
CA LYS A 14 -2.09 4.58 18.99
C LYS A 14 -1.22 5.57 18.22
N GLU A 15 -0.19 6.08 18.86
CA GLU A 15 0.85 6.90 18.22
C GLU A 15 1.90 6.00 17.57
N ILE A 16 2.38 6.41 16.39
CA ILE A 16 3.50 5.76 15.71
C ILE A 16 4.67 6.75 15.73
N GLU A 17 5.70 6.46 16.52
CA GLU A 17 6.95 7.21 16.53
C GLU A 17 7.88 6.76 15.40
N SER A 18 7.88 5.46 15.12
CA SER A 18 8.65 4.83 14.04
C SER A 18 7.93 3.59 13.55
N CYS A 19 8.08 3.29 12.26
CA CYS A 19 7.53 2.06 11.67
C CYS A 19 8.36 1.61 10.46
N ILE A 20 8.26 0.33 10.14
CA ILE A 20 8.70 -0.21 8.87
C ILE A 20 7.53 -0.13 7.90
N VAL A 21 7.78 0.36 6.69
CA VAL A 21 6.79 0.35 5.61
C VAL A 21 7.31 -0.48 4.45
N ILE A 22 6.50 -1.43 4.00
CA ILE A 22 6.78 -2.26 2.82
C ILE A 22 5.74 -1.93 1.76
N THR A 23 6.21 -1.38 0.66
CA THR A 23 5.36 -0.86 -0.43
C THR A 23 5.11 -1.90 -1.52
N GLY A 24 4.84 -3.15 -1.13
CA GLY A 24 4.43 -4.23 -2.02
C GLY A 24 5.55 -5.09 -2.58
N ASP A 25 5.16 -6.09 -3.38
CA ASP A 25 6.02 -7.05 -4.06
C ASP A 25 6.96 -7.84 -3.12
N ILE A 26 6.42 -8.29 -1.98
CA ILE A 26 7.13 -9.21 -1.08
C ILE A 26 7.27 -10.58 -1.74
N LEU A 27 6.24 -10.99 -2.50
CA LEU A 27 6.19 -12.25 -3.22
C LEU A 27 6.57 -12.04 -4.68
N HIS A 28 7.27 -13.02 -5.26
CA HIS A 28 7.61 -12.97 -6.69
C HIS A 28 6.51 -13.58 -7.56
N SER A 29 5.87 -14.64 -7.10
CA SER A 29 4.88 -15.39 -7.89
C SER A 29 3.44 -15.08 -7.44
N LYS A 30 2.60 -14.74 -8.43
CA LYS A 30 1.18 -14.40 -8.20
C LYS A 30 0.30 -15.62 -7.92
N THR A 31 0.72 -16.81 -8.34
CA THR A 31 -0.16 -17.99 -8.41
C THR A 31 0.43 -19.24 -7.79
N GLU A 32 1.74 -19.33 -7.70
CA GLU A 32 2.45 -20.50 -7.18
C GLU A 32 3.38 -20.07 -6.06
N LEU A 33 3.01 -20.43 -4.84
CA LEU A 33 3.80 -20.17 -3.64
C LEU A 33 4.27 -21.50 -3.08
N LEU A 34 5.57 -21.65 -3.01
CA LEU A 34 6.18 -22.80 -2.33
C LEU A 34 5.95 -22.68 -0.82
N PRO A 35 5.71 -23.80 -0.11
CA PRO A 35 5.54 -23.77 1.35
C PRO A 35 6.70 -23.09 2.08
N GLU A 36 7.92 -23.28 1.60
CA GLU A 36 9.12 -22.64 2.15
C GLU A 36 9.08 -21.12 1.99
N CYS A 37 8.60 -20.61 0.84
CA CYS A 37 8.44 -19.17 0.60
C CYS A 37 7.42 -18.58 1.58
N ILE A 38 6.30 -19.25 1.80
CA ILE A 38 5.26 -18.84 2.75
C ILE A 38 5.85 -18.75 4.16
N GLU A 39 6.55 -19.79 4.60
CA GLU A 39 7.12 -19.87 5.94
C GLU A 39 8.23 -18.83 6.16
N LEU A 40 9.16 -18.68 5.21
CA LEU A 40 10.22 -17.68 5.28
C LEU A 40 9.68 -16.26 5.30
N THR A 41 8.67 -15.97 4.48
CA THR A 41 8.01 -14.65 4.48
C THR A 41 7.31 -14.39 5.81
N ARG A 42 6.61 -15.38 6.37
CA ARG A 42 5.97 -15.28 7.69
C ARG A 42 6.99 -15.01 8.80
N GLN A 43 8.12 -15.74 8.79
CA GLN A 43 9.21 -15.52 9.75
C GLN A 43 9.81 -14.12 9.59
N PHE A 44 10.10 -13.70 8.38
CA PHE A 44 10.63 -12.36 8.08
C PHE A 44 9.72 -11.27 8.66
N LEU A 45 8.42 -11.32 8.36
CA LEU A 45 7.45 -10.35 8.88
C LEU A 45 7.35 -10.40 10.41
N THR A 46 7.40 -11.60 10.99
CA THR A 46 7.39 -11.77 12.46
C THR A 46 8.59 -11.08 13.10
N GLU A 47 9.79 -11.27 12.54
CA GLU A 47 11.01 -10.64 13.08
C GLU A 47 10.98 -9.11 12.90
N LEU A 48 10.49 -8.58 11.77
CA LEU A 48 10.32 -7.14 11.59
C LEU A 48 9.38 -6.55 12.65
N CYS A 49 8.26 -7.21 12.91
CA CYS A 49 7.26 -6.74 13.88
C CYS A 49 7.77 -6.77 15.34
N LYS A 50 8.78 -7.59 15.65
CA LYS A 50 9.45 -7.56 16.97
C LYS A 50 10.33 -6.32 17.15
N LEU A 51 10.81 -5.75 16.02
CA LEU A 51 11.65 -4.55 16.06
C LEU A 51 10.79 -3.29 16.17
N MET A 52 9.75 -3.16 15.35
CA MET A 52 8.84 -2.01 15.36
C MET A 52 7.54 -2.32 14.59
N PRO A 53 6.50 -1.46 14.73
CA PRO A 53 5.28 -1.60 13.93
C PRO A 53 5.60 -1.69 12.44
N THR A 54 5.01 -2.70 11.77
CA THR A 54 5.26 -2.95 10.36
C THR A 54 3.96 -2.78 9.57
N ILE A 55 4.02 -1.94 8.56
CA ILE A 55 2.91 -1.64 7.64
C ILE A 55 3.25 -2.22 6.28
N ILE A 56 2.29 -2.91 5.68
CA ILE A 56 2.45 -3.54 4.37
C ILE A 56 1.27 -3.15 3.49
N ILE A 57 1.54 -2.83 2.23
CA ILE A 57 0.54 -2.83 1.16
C ILE A 57 0.87 -3.93 0.15
N ALA A 58 -0.11 -4.40 -0.60
CA ALA A 58 0.13 -5.36 -1.66
C ALA A 58 0.72 -4.68 -2.89
N GLY A 59 1.67 -5.35 -3.54
CA GLY A 59 2.12 -5.04 -4.88
C GLY A 59 1.44 -5.92 -5.93
N ASN A 60 1.78 -5.70 -7.19
CA ASN A 60 1.17 -6.41 -8.32
C ASN A 60 1.64 -7.87 -8.42
N HIS A 61 2.72 -8.26 -7.74
CA HIS A 61 3.17 -9.64 -7.61
C HIS A 61 2.56 -10.39 -6.42
N ASP A 62 2.01 -9.68 -5.46
CA ASP A 62 1.40 -10.27 -4.26
C ASP A 62 -0.03 -10.77 -4.51
N LEU A 63 -0.67 -10.35 -5.62
CA LEU A 63 -2.05 -10.71 -5.93
C LEU A 63 -2.30 -10.88 -7.44
N ASN A 64 -3.39 -11.58 -7.77
CA ASN A 64 -3.85 -11.69 -9.15
C ASN A 64 -4.85 -10.57 -9.47
N ILE A 65 -4.37 -9.50 -10.11
CA ILE A 65 -5.18 -8.32 -10.47
C ILE A 65 -6.38 -8.68 -11.36
N ASN A 66 -6.24 -9.74 -12.18
CA ASN A 66 -7.30 -10.17 -13.12
C ASN A 66 -8.41 -11.02 -12.46
N ASN A 67 -8.25 -11.38 -11.19
CA ASN A 67 -9.24 -12.14 -10.45
C ASN A 67 -9.40 -11.56 -9.04
N GLU A 68 -10.29 -10.60 -8.92
CA GLU A 68 -10.55 -9.87 -7.65
C GLU A 68 -11.17 -10.76 -6.56
N GLN A 69 -11.79 -11.90 -6.94
CA GLN A 69 -12.37 -12.85 -5.98
C GLN A 69 -11.32 -13.79 -5.39
N ARG A 70 -10.16 -13.88 -6.01
CA ARG A 70 -9.08 -14.73 -5.50
C ARG A 70 -8.40 -14.05 -4.32
N LEU A 71 -8.15 -14.85 -3.29
CA LEU A 71 -7.33 -14.42 -2.15
C LEU A 71 -5.91 -14.05 -2.65
N ASP A 72 -5.37 -12.94 -2.17
CA ASP A 72 -3.98 -12.58 -2.43
C ASP A 72 -3.00 -13.50 -1.69
N GLY A 73 -1.74 -13.49 -2.11
CA GLY A 73 -0.71 -14.34 -1.53
C GLY A 73 -0.29 -13.93 -0.12
N LEU A 74 -0.44 -12.65 0.23
CA LEU A 74 -0.01 -12.12 1.53
C LEU A 74 -1.01 -12.41 2.64
N THR A 75 -2.31 -12.39 2.38
CA THR A 75 -3.36 -12.58 3.40
C THR A 75 -3.15 -13.83 4.25
N PRO A 76 -2.90 -15.05 3.71
CA PRO A 76 -2.67 -16.22 4.54
C PRO A 76 -1.35 -16.15 5.33
N ILE A 77 -0.33 -15.49 4.79
CA ILE A 77 0.96 -15.30 5.45
C ILE A 77 0.80 -14.35 6.65
N VAL A 78 0.17 -13.20 6.42
CA VAL A 78 -0.12 -12.19 7.45
C VAL A 78 -0.99 -12.76 8.57
N ASN A 79 -2.00 -13.57 8.22
CA ASN A 79 -2.84 -14.24 9.20
C ASN A 79 -2.08 -15.28 10.05
N GLY A 80 -0.93 -15.77 9.56
CA GLY A 80 -0.05 -16.67 10.29
C GLY A 80 0.94 -15.96 11.24
N VAL A 81 1.06 -14.63 11.17
CA VAL A 81 1.88 -13.85 12.12
C VAL A 81 1.12 -13.73 13.45
N PRO A 82 1.78 -13.86 14.62
CA PRO A 82 1.14 -13.72 15.91
C PRO A 82 0.38 -12.39 16.06
N LYS A 83 -0.87 -12.46 16.51
CA LYS A 83 -1.79 -11.29 16.53
C LYS A 83 -1.40 -10.20 17.52
N GLU A 84 -0.57 -10.52 18.49
CA GLU A 84 -0.02 -9.57 19.47
C GLU A 84 1.07 -8.66 18.86
N LEU A 85 1.63 -9.05 17.73
CA LEU A 85 2.64 -8.27 17.03
C LEU A 85 1.99 -7.15 16.20
N PRO A 86 2.61 -5.97 16.13
CA PRO A 86 2.05 -4.80 15.46
C PRO A 86 2.25 -4.88 13.92
N LEU A 87 1.57 -5.82 13.27
CA LEU A 87 1.52 -5.95 11.81
C LEU A 87 0.22 -5.34 11.28
N TYR A 88 0.35 -4.44 10.32
CA TYR A 88 -0.77 -3.79 9.64
C TYR A 88 -0.68 -4.07 8.15
N TYR A 89 -1.59 -4.90 7.63
CA TYR A 89 -1.71 -5.16 6.22
C TYR A 89 -2.90 -4.39 5.65
N PHE A 90 -2.62 -3.47 4.73
CA PHE A 90 -3.63 -2.64 4.09
C PHE A 90 -3.81 -3.09 2.63
N ASP A 91 -4.79 -3.95 2.38
CA ASP A 91 -5.06 -4.55 1.07
C ASP A 91 -6.00 -3.72 0.17
N LYS A 92 -6.63 -2.67 0.74
CA LYS A 92 -7.63 -1.84 0.07
C LYS A 92 -7.24 -0.38 0.09
N SER A 93 -7.65 0.35 -0.96
CA SER A 93 -7.54 1.81 -0.97
C SER A 93 -8.40 2.42 0.13
N GLY A 94 -7.84 3.38 0.86
CA GLY A 94 -8.53 4.03 1.95
C GLY A 94 -7.62 4.83 2.86
N LEU A 95 -8.21 5.36 3.93
CA LEU A 95 -7.53 6.15 4.94
C LEU A 95 -7.40 5.36 6.23
N TYR A 96 -6.18 5.27 6.73
CA TYR A 96 -5.84 4.53 7.95
C TYR A 96 -5.26 5.51 8.96
N TYR A 97 -6.06 5.83 9.98
CA TYR A 97 -5.77 6.88 10.95
C TYR A 97 -5.03 6.34 12.16
N PHE A 98 -3.87 6.90 12.43
CA PHE A 98 -3.18 6.81 13.70
C PHE A 98 -3.27 8.16 14.42
N SER A 99 -2.80 8.21 15.66
CA SER A 99 -2.89 9.44 16.45
C SER A 99 -2.20 10.62 15.77
N ASN A 100 -0.99 10.41 15.22
CA ASN A 100 -0.10 11.43 14.68
C ASN A 100 0.10 11.36 13.16
N VAL A 101 -0.40 10.30 12.49
CA VAL A 101 -0.20 10.08 11.06
C VAL A 101 -1.45 9.50 10.41
N ILE A 102 -1.68 9.84 9.15
CA ILE A 102 -2.72 9.26 8.30
C ILE A 102 -2.02 8.63 7.10
N PHE A 103 -2.17 7.31 6.95
CA PHE A 103 -1.75 6.63 5.75
C PHE A 103 -2.91 6.59 4.75
N SER A 104 -2.70 7.21 3.59
CA SER A 104 -3.59 7.09 2.45
C SER A 104 -3.07 5.97 1.55
N VAL A 105 -3.73 4.84 1.57
CA VAL A 105 -3.33 3.66 0.80
C VAL A 105 -3.98 3.70 -0.56
N VAL A 106 -3.18 3.48 -1.60
CA VAL A 106 -3.62 3.31 -2.98
C VAL A 106 -3.37 1.86 -3.37
N SER A 107 -4.43 1.06 -3.36
CA SER A 107 -4.35 -0.36 -3.69
C SER A 107 -4.17 -0.58 -5.19
N VAL A 108 -3.36 -1.57 -5.56
CA VAL A 108 -3.22 -2.04 -6.95
C VAL A 108 -4.52 -2.61 -7.55
N ARG A 109 -5.55 -2.82 -6.72
CA ARG A 109 -6.87 -3.30 -7.19
C ARG A 109 -7.65 -2.23 -7.93
N ASP A 110 -7.52 -0.96 -7.53
CA ASP A 110 -8.32 0.15 -8.07
C ASP A 110 -7.55 1.44 -8.35
N TYR A 111 -6.33 1.55 -7.83
CA TYR A 111 -5.50 2.75 -7.94
C TYR A 111 -6.23 4.04 -7.53
N LEU A 112 -7.10 3.94 -6.51
CA LEU A 112 -7.88 5.07 -6.01
C LEU A 112 -7.02 5.98 -5.12
N ILE A 113 -6.63 7.13 -5.64
CA ILE A 113 -5.99 8.20 -4.86
C ILE A 113 -7.09 9.06 -4.23
N ILE A 114 -6.96 9.33 -2.95
CA ILE A 114 -7.84 10.24 -2.20
C ILE A 114 -7.18 11.61 -2.21
N ASP A 115 -7.95 12.65 -2.54
CA ASP A 115 -7.44 14.02 -2.48
C ASP A 115 -7.06 14.37 -1.03
N PRO A 116 -5.81 14.81 -0.77
CA PRO A 116 -5.39 15.19 0.58
C PRO A 116 -6.22 16.32 1.21
N GLU A 117 -6.86 17.16 0.41
CA GLU A 117 -7.76 18.22 0.90
C GLU A 117 -9.10 17.65 1.39
N GLU A 118 -9.52 16.48 0.88
CA GLU A 118 -10.73 15.78 1.33
C GLU A 118 -10.51 14.96 2.62
N ILE A 119 -9.27 14.87 3.14
CA ILE A 119 -8.98 14.09 4.34
C ILE A 119 -9.45 14.83 5.59
N LEU A 120 -10.53 14.33 6.19
CA LEU A 120 -11.07 14.88 7.42
C LEU A 120 -10.17 14.60 8.62
N ASN A 121 -10.21 15.48 9.63
CA ASN A 121 -9.46 15.34 10.88
C ASN A 121 -7.93 15.18 10.69
N SER A 122 -7.40 15.81 9.63
CA SER A 122 -5.97 15.75 9.29
C SER A 122 -5.13 16.84 9.98
N HIS A 123 -5.78 17.74 10.74
CA HIS A 123 -5.06 18.82 11.41
C HIS A 123 -3.97 18.30 12.34
N ASN A 124 -2.77 18.81 12.19
CA ASN A 124 -1.57 18.38 12.93
C ASN A 124 -1.18 16.90 12.75
N LYS A 125 -1.61 16.24 11.67
CA LYS A 125 -1.19 14.88 11.34
C LYS A 125 -0.42 14.86 10.03
N LEU A 126 0.62 14.03 9.98
CA LEU A 126 1.31 13.74 8.72
C LEU A 126 0.38 12.95 7.79
N LYS A 127 0.31 13.35 6.54
CA LYS A 127 -0.42 12.66 5.47
C LYS A 127 0.59 11.94 4.59
N ILE A 128 0.66 10.62 4.72
CA ILE A 128 1.61 9.78 3.98
C ILE A 128 0.82 8.91 3.00
N CYS A 129 1.12 9.04 1.71
CA CYS A 129 0.55 8.17 0.69
C CYS A 129 1.41 6.92 0.53
N LEU A 130 0.79 5.74 0.54
CA LEU A 130 1.42 4.46 0.22
C LEU A 130 0.92 4.01 -1.15
N TYR A 131 1.84 3.84 -2.08
CA TYR A 131 1.53 3.54 -3.47
C TYR A 131 2.44 2.44 -4.02
N HIS A 132 1.88 1.50 -4.76
CA HIS A 132 2.63 0.54 -5.55
C HIS A 132 2.11 0.56 -6.98
N GLY A 133 2.95 0.96 -7.93
CA GLY A 133 2.58 1.02 -9.33
C GLY A 133 3.35 2.05 -10.14
N ARG A 134 3.03 2.12 -11.41
CA ARG A 134 3.69 3.01 -12.36
C ARG A 134 3.14 4.43 -12.27
N VAL A 135 4.04 5.38 -12.39
CA VAL A 135 3.72 6.82 -12.48
C VAL A 135 4.08 7.29 -13.90
N ASN A 136 3.16 8.01 -14.53
CA ASN A 136 3.37 8.50 -15.90
C ASN A 136 4.60 9.40 -15.99
N GLY A 137 5.45 9.11 -16.97
CA GLY A 137 6.70 9.81 -17.18
C GLY A 137 7.87 9.33 -16.31
N ALA A 138 7.67 8.31 -15.48
CA ALA A 138 8.78 7.65 -14.79
C ALA A 138 9.67 6.92 -15.83
N GLU A 139 10.95 6.87 -15.55
CA GLU A 139 11.96 6.35 -16.47
C GLU A 139 12.50 5.00 -16.02
N LEU A 140 12.59 4.03 -16.92
CA LEU A 140 13.26 2.76 -16.70
C LEU A 140 14.78 2.91 -16.82
N PHE A 141 15.54 1.89 -16.40
CA PHE A 141 17.00 1.87 -16.53
C PHE A 141 17.50 2.07 -17.99
N ASN A 142 16.74 1.61 -18.96
CA ASN A 142 17.01 1.79 -20.39
C ASN A 142 16.59 3.15 -20.96
N LYS A 143 16.20 4.10 -20.09
CA LYS A 143 15.70 5.45 -20.42
C LYS A 143 14.34 5.49 -21.14
N THR A 144 13.62 4.38 -21.20
CA THR A 144 12.24 4.37 -21.68
C THR A 144 11.32 5.00 -20.63
N LEU A 145 10.48 5.94 -21.06
CA LEU A 145 9.41 6.46 -20.23
C LEU A 145 8.26 5.46 -20.17
N ILE A 146 7.65 5.35 -19.00
CA ILE A 146 6.52 4.45 -18.79
C ILE A 146 5.21 5.23 -18.61
N ASP A 147 4.12 4.60 -19.05
CA ASP A 147 2.78 5.11 -18.78
C ASP A 147 2.39 4.79 -17.33
N GLY A 148 1.72 5.74 -16.68
CA GLY A 148 1.20 5.57 -15.32
C GLY A 148 0.03 4.60 -15.28
N GLU A 149 -0.25 4.10 -14.08
CA GLU A 149 -1.48 3.34 -13.82
C GLU A 149 -2.72 4.21 -14.00
N ILE A 150 -3.86 3.56 -14.20
CA ILE A 150 -5.14 4.26 -14.38
C ILE A 150 -5.97 4.09 -13.10
N ASN A 151 -6.34 5.22 -12.50
CA ASN A 151 -7.32 5.23 -11.42
C ASN A 151 -8.66 4.73 -11.96
N LYS A 152 -9.10 3.56 -11.49
CA LYS A 152 -10.30 2.88 -12.02
C LYS A 152 -11.59 3.67 -11.78
N LYS A 153 -11.63 4.56 -10.79
CA LYS A 153 -12.80 5.38 -10.48
C LYS A 153 -12.91 6.63 -11.35
N THR A 154 -11.78 7.30 -11.60
CA THR A 154 -11.75 8.58 -12.33
C THR A 154 -11.37 8.43 -13.79
N ASN A 155 -10.86 7.26 -14.17
CA ASN A 155 -10.26 6.95 -15.48
C ASN A 155 -9.12 7.92 -15.87
N LYS A 156 -8.43 8.46 -14.86
CA LYS A 156 -7.27 9.35 -15.07
C LYS A 156 -5.98 8.57 -14.87
N THR A 157 -4.99 8.86 -15.70
CA THR A 157 -3.63 8.34 -15.54
C THR A 157 -2.98 8.96 -14.32
N ILE A 158 -2.29 8.12 -13.53
CA ILE A 158 -1.56 8.57 -12.36
C ILE A 158 -0.26 9.23 -12.80
N THR A 159 -0.08 10.47 -12.40
CA THR A 159 1.11 11.30 -12.63
C THR A 159 1.70 11.71 -11.28
N LYS A 160 2.87 12.33 -11.27
CA LYS A 160 3.45 12.86 -10.02
C LYS A 160 2.56 13.91 -9.35
N GLU A 161 1.84 14.69 -10.13
CA GLU A 161 0.91 15.72 -9.64
C GLU A 161 -0.29 15.10 -8.89
N SER A 162 -0.61 13.82 -9.16
CA SER A 162 -1.66 13.09 -8.45
C SER A 162 -1.40 12.97 -6.95
N PHE A 163 -0.16 13.18 -6.53
CA PHE A 163 0.27 13.07 -5.14
C PHE A 163 0.48 14.43 -4.45
N ASN A 164 0.17 15.54 -5.12
CA ASN A 164 0.29 16.86 -4.53
C ASN A 164 -0.57 17.00 -3.27
N GLY A 165 -0.03 17.64 -2.23
CA GLY A 165 -0.70 17.86 -0.96
C GLY A 165 -0.51 16.75 0.08
N TYR A 166 0.16 15.64 -0.26
CA TYR A 166 0.71 14.71 0.73
C TYR A 166 2.05 15.22 1.26
N ASP A 167 2.33 14.98 2.55
CA ASP A 167 3.62 15.33 3.15
C ASP A 167 4.72 14.40 2.64
N TYR A 168 4.39 13.11 2.47
CA TYR A 168 5.28 12.09 1.92
C TYR A 168 4.52 11.11 1.04
N VAL A 169 5.22 10.56 0.04
CA VAL A 169 4.73 9.47 -0.81
C VAL A 169 5.76 8.36 -0.83
N LEU A 170 5.39 7.20 -0.33
CA LEU A 170 6.25 6.01 -0.33
C LEU A 170 5.78 5.09 -1.44
N MET A 171 6.67 4.88 -2.43
CA MET A 171 6.34 4.17 -3.67
C MET A 171 7.09 2.85 -3.78
N GLY A 172 6.43 1.83 -4.35
CA GLY A 172 7.01 0.59 -4.87
C GLY A 172 6.87 0.49 -6.39
N ASP A 173 7.34 -0.61 -7.01
CA ASP A 173 7.32 -0.94 -8.44
C ASP A 173 8.38 -0.22 -9.29
N ILE A 174 8.70 1.03 -9.01
CA ILE A 174 9.70 1.80 -9.77
C ILE A 174 11.08 1.53 -9.22
N HIS A 175 11.89 0.74 -9.94
CA HIS A 175 13.19 0.28 -9.47
C HIS A 175 14.32 1.28 -9.71
N LYS A 176 14.17 2.20 -10.67
CA LYS A 176 15.17 3.22 -10.95
C LYS A 176 14.99 4.39 -9.98
N TYR A 177 16.06 4.74 -9.26
CA TYR A 177 16.11 5.97 -8.47
C TYR A 177 16.04 7.19 -9.38
N GLN A 178 15.12 8.10 -9.10
CA GLN A 178 14.90 9.31 -9.90
C GLN A 178 14.25 10.42 -9.06
N PHE A 179 14.38 11.66 -9.51
CA PHE A 179 13.86 12.86 -8.86
C PHE A 179 12.73 13.50 -9.68
#